data_e3530d96ada342d1b406ba85180954e3
#
_entry.id   e3530d96ada342d1b406ba85180954e3
#
_cell.length_a   1.000
_cell.length_b   1.000
_cell.length_c   1.000
_cell.angle_alpha   90.00
_cell.angle_beta   90.00
_cell.angle_gamma   90.00
#
_symmetry.space_group_name_H-M   'P 1'
#
loop_
_entity.id
_entity.type
_entity.pdbx_description
1 polymer ?
#
loop_
_entity_poly.entity_id
_entity_poly.type
_entity_poly.pdbx_seq_one_letter_code
_entity_poly.pdbx_strand_id
1 'polypeptide(L)'
;HVLLDYLHKIEGDLEKLSRQGCDRVTEFELLTAIAFQYFKDSKVDIAVLETGMGGLYDSTNVVSPLLSIITGIDYDHQSYLGNSLIEIALNKAGIIKPRVPVVVGEMDAIARQVIQDKADSQGSSLFPASLCQVKYRCNPAIDGQVMEIRCPGLEIDQAYFSLLGDFQLQNLAVALTSLMILKQQGYNIKNEHIVNALPTLKHPGRMELISS
;
A
#
# COMPACT_ATOMS: atom_id res chain seq x y z
N HIS A 1 16.91 21.07 1.25
CA HIS A 1 17.94 20.97 2.31
C HIS A 1 17.92 19.55 2.94
N VAL A 2 16.79 19.06 3.47
CA VAL A 2 16.73 17.75 4.15
C VAL A 2 17.28 16.60 3.28
N LEU A 3 16.88 16.48 2.03
CA LEU A 3 17.36 15.42 1.12
C LEU A 3 18.88 15.48 0.92
N LEU A 4 19.44 16.69 0.74
CA LEU A 4 20.88 16.87 0.58
C LEU A 4 21.67 16.45 1.82
N ASP A 5 21.14 16.75 3.01
CA ASP A 5 21.75 16.36 4.27
C ASP A 5 21.84 14.83 4.42
N TYR A 6 20.78 14.11 3.98
CA TYR A 6 20.80 12.66 3.97
C TYR A 6 21.71 12.07 2.87
N LEU A 7 21.77 12.70 1.69
CA LEU A 7 22.73 12.30 0.66
C LEU A 7 24.16 12.34 1.18
N HIS A 8 24.57 13.44 1.82
CA HIS A 8 25.90 13.54 2.44
C HIS A 8 26.15 12.49 3.52
N LYS A 9 25.14 12.15 4.33
CA LYS A 9 25.27 11.10 5.37
C LYS A 9 25.61 9.73 4.79
N ILE A 10 25.04 9.36 3.64
CA ILE A 10 25.21 8.03 3.05
C ILE A 10 26.34 7.97 1.99
N GLU A 11 26.94 9.09 1.63
CA GLU A 11 27.99 9.17 0.61
C GLU A 11 29.17 8.23 0.94
N GLY A 12 29.60 8.21 2.20
CA GLY A 12 30.66 7.30 2.66
C GLY A 12 30.29 5.82 2.55
N ASP A 13 29.02 5.46 2.68
CA ASP A 13 28.56 4.08 2.54
C ASP A 13 28.46 3.68 1.06
N LEU A 14 28.08 4.62 0.18
CA LEU A 14 28.13 4.41 -1.27
C LEU A 14 29.56 4.18 -1.78
N GLU A 15 30.53 4.93 -1.26
CA GLU A 15 31.95 4.68 -1.59
C GLU A 15 32.44 3.31 -1.13
N LYS A 16 32.01 2.85 0.08
CA LYS A 16 32.36 1.51 0.57
C LYS A 16 31.80 0.44 -0.34
N LEU A 17 30.53 0.50 -0.74
CA LEU A 17 29.91 -0.43 -1.69
C LEU A 17 30.67 -0.47 -3.02
N SER A 18 31.03 0.68 -3.56
CA SER A 18 31.82 0.76 -4.79
C SER A 18 33.19 0.07 -4.66
N ARG A 19 33.89 0.27 -3.53
CA ARG A 19 35.19 -0.38 -3.25
C ARG A 19 35.06 -1.90 -3.07
N GLN A 20 33.89 -2.39 -2.66
CA GLN A 20 33.58 -3.82 -2.52
C GLN A 20 33.20 -4.46 -3.86
N GLY A 21 33.16 -3.71 -4.96
CA GLY A 21 32.79 -4.21 -6.28
C GLY A 21 31.29 -4.43 -6.47
N CYS A 22 30.45 -3.85 -5.62
CA CYS A 22 29.01 -3.85 -5.81
C CYS A 22 28.63 -2.98 -7.04
N ASP A 23 27.55 -3.39 -7.70
CA ASP A 23 26.97 -2.62 -8.79
C ASP A 23 26.56 -1.20 -8.33
N ARG A 24 26.42 -0.29 -9.28
CA ARG A 24 25.97 1.08 -8.98
C ARG A 24 24.55 1.03 -8.41
N VAL A 25 24.37 1.68 -7.26
CA VAL A 25 23.07 1.89 -6.64
C VAL A 25 22.18 2.72 -7.58
N THR A 26 20.97 2.26 -7.82
CA THR A 26 19.98 2.98 -8.61
C THR A 26 19.41 4.17 -7.84
N GLU A 27 18.82 5.13 -8.54
CA GLU A 27 18.17 6.27 -7.91
C GLU A 27 17.06 5.84 -6.93
N PHE A 28 16.27 4.84 -7.29
CA PHE A 28 15.18 4.34 -6.44
C PHE A 28 15.71 3.66 -5.17
N GLU A 29 16.77 2.86 -5.26
CA GLU A 29 17.44 2.26 -4.09
C GLU A 29 17.99 3.34 -3.16
N LEU A 30 18.61 4.37 -3.74
CA LEU A 30 19.15 5.49 -3.00
C LEU A 30 18.05 6.26 -2.24
N LEU A 31 16.99 6.64 -2.93
CA LEU A 31 15.85 7.34 -2.34
C LEU A 31 15.14 6.50 -1.27
N THR A 32 15.03 5.20 -1.48
CA THR A 32 14.46 4.26 -0.51
C THR A 32 15.31 4.21 0.78
N ALA A 33 16.62 4.10 0.63
CA ALA A 33 17.54 4.11 1.79
C ALA A 33 17.46 5.43 2.58
N ILE A 34 17.40 6.55 1.87
CA ILE A 34 17.22 7.89 2.48
C ILE A 34 15.88 7.95 3.22
N ALA A 35 14.79 7.47 2.60
CA ALA A 35 13.48 7.48 3.23
C ALA A 35 13.48 6.67 4.53
N PHE A 36 14.07 5.48 4.56
CA PHE A 36 14.19 4.67 5.77
C PHE A 36 15.01 5.37 6.86
N GLN A 37 16.13 5.99 6.50
CA GLN A 37 16.92 6.75 7.46
C GLN A 37 16.16 7.97 8.00
N TYR A 38 15.44 8.67 7.12
CA TYR A 38 14.59 9.80 7.50
C TYR A 38 13.46 9.36 8.47
N PHE A 39 12.75 8.29 8.18
CA PHE A 39 11.70 7.77 9.07
C PHE A 39 12.24 7.36 10.43
N LYS A 40 13.41 6.71 10.46
CA LYS A 40 14.11 6.37 11.69
C LYS A 40 14.46 7.60 12.52
N ASP A 41 15.09 8.60 11.90
CA ASP A 41 15.52 9.83 12.57
C ASP A 41 14.32 10.66 13.05
N SER A 42 13.24 10.67 12.26
CA SER A 42 11.97 11.33 12.58
C SER A 42 11.12 10.57 13.62
N LYS A 43 11.51 9.34 13.97
CA LYS A 43 10.81 8.47 14.93
C LYS A 43 9.32 8.33 14.60
N VAL A 44 9.00 8.09 13.32
CA VAL A 44 7.62 7.91 12.90
C VAL A 44 6.99 6.68 13.58
N ASP A 45 5.73 6.77 13.99
CA ASP A 45 5.00 5.66 14.61
C ASP A 45 4.67 4.57 13.59
N ILE A 46 4.32 4.95 12.37
CA ILE A 46 3.99 4.05 11.25
C ILE A 46 4.52 4.67 9.96
N ALA A 47 5.13 3.85 9.12
CA ALA A 47 5.47 4.18 7.74
C ALA A 47 4.58 3.41 6.78
N VAL A 48 4.01 4.09 5.79
CA VAL A 48 3.31 3.47 4.66
C VAL A 48 4.27 3.45 3.48
N LEU A 49 4.63 2.25 3.03
CA LEU A 49 5.59 2.03 1.97
C LEU A 49 4.88 1.49 0.73
N GLU A 50 5.01 2.18 -0.38
CA GLU A 50 4.56 1.71 -1.68
C GLU A 50 5.75 1.13 -2.44
N THR A 51 5.59 -0.06 -3.04
CA THR A 51 6.61 -0.65 -3.91
C THR A 51 6.76 0.17 -5.18
N GLY A 52 7.98 0.36 -5.65
CA GLY A 52 8.21 1.03 -6.93
C GLY A 52 7.79 0.15 -8.11
N MET A 53 8.14 -1.14 -8.08
CA MET A 53 7.76 -2.10 -9.11
C MET A 53 7.69 -3.52 -8.56
N GLY A 54 6.59 -4.21 -8.82
CA GLY A 54 6.42 -5.60 -8.41
C GLY A 54 6.32 -5.78 -6.91
N GLY A 55 7.34 -6.39 -6.30
CA GLY A 55 7.39 -6.63 -4.85
C GLY A 55 8.62 -7.42 -4.43
N LEU A 56 8.83 -8.61 -5.00
CA LEU A 56 9.88 -9.54 -4.55
C LEU A 56 11.29 -8.93 -4.54
N TYR A 57 11.63 -8.20 -5.58
CA TYR A 57 12.95 -7.58 -5.77
C TYR A 57 12.95 -6.07 -5.57
N ASP A 58 11.83 -5.52 -5.09
CA ASP A 58 11.71 -4.09 -4.84
C ASP A 58 12.59 -3.66 -3.66
N SER A 59 13.22 -2.48 -3.78
CA SER A 59 14.11 -1.95 -2.74
C SER A 59 13.41 -1.76 -1.40
N THR A 60 12.08 -1.53 -1.42
CA THR A 60 11.28 -1.39 -0.20
C THR A 60 11.07 -2.72 0.52
N ASN A 61 11.30 -3.87 -0.15
CA ASN A 61 10.98 -5.20 0.37
C ASN A 61 11.98 -5.74 1.42
N VAL A 62 12.89 -4.92 1.90
CA VAL A 62 13.83 -5.25 2.98
C VAL A 62 13.23 -5.14 4.37
N VAL A 63 12.00 -4.64 4.49
CA VAL A 63 11.33 -4.40 5.77
C VAL A 63 10.63 -5.65 6.31
N SER A 64 10.37 -5.64 7.63
CA SER A 64 9.43 -6.54 8.29
C SER A 64 8.15 -5.77 8.61
N PRO A 65 7.11 -5.85 7.74
CA PRO A 65 5.95 -5.00 7.86
C PRO A 65 4.98 -5.49 8.95
N LEU A 66 4.12 -4.60 9.43
CA LEU A 66 2.99 -4.94 10.30
C LEU A 66 1.85 -5.62 9.52
N LEU A 67 1.75 -5.25 8.25
CA LEU A 67 0.71 -5.69 7.33
C LEU A 67 1.24 -5.56 5.90
N SER A 68 1.05 -6.59 5.07
CA SER A 68 1.25 -6.52 3.63
C SER A 68 -0.08 -6.23 2.94
N ILE A 69 -0.07 -5.38 1.91
CA ILE A 69 -1.26 -5.01 1.16
C ILE A 69 -1.01 -5.23 -0.33
N ILE A 70 -1.89 -5.99 -0.99
CA ILE A 70 -1.87 -6.18 -2.45
C ILE A 70 -3.20 -5.68 -2.98
N THR A 71 -3.22 -4.46 -3.53
CA THR A 71 -4.44 -3.76 -3.94
C THR A 71 -5.13 -4.41 -5.13
N GLY A 72 -4.36 -4.94 -6.06
CA GLY A 72 -4.85 -5.62 -7.26
C GLY A 72 -3.69 -6.17 -8.08
N ILE A 73 -4.02 -7.06 -9.00
CA ILE A 73 -3.06 -7.62 -9.96
C ILE A 73 -3.70 -7.54 -11.34
N ASP A 74 -3.01 -6.89 -12.26
CA ASP A 74 -3.39 -6.75 -13.65
C ASP A 74 -2.13 -6.83 -14.52
N TYR A 75 -2.30 -6.89 -15.83
CA TYR A 75 -1.21 -6.87 -16.81
C TYR A 75 -0.55 -5.48 -16.82
N ASP A 76 0.48 -5.32 -16.02
CA ASP A 76 1.29 -4.11 -15.94
C ASP A 76 2.77 -4.47 -15.86
N HIS A 77 3.63 -3.61 -16.41
CA HIS A 77 5.09 -3.79 -16.42
C HIS A 77 5.56 -5.18 -16.90
N GLN A 78 4.88 -5.77 -17.89
CA GLN A 78 5.12 -7.14 -18.37
C GLN A 78 6.59 -7.41 -18.75
N SER A 79 7.31 -6.42 -19.28
CA SER A 79 8.72 -6.53 -19.61
C SER A 79 9.64 -6.81 -18.41
N TYR A 80 9.17 -6.57 -17.19
CA TYR A 80 9.95 -6.74 -15.96
C TYR A 80 9.34 -7.77 -15.01
N LEU A 81 8.01 -7.84 -14.92
CA LEU A 81 7.32 -8.67 -13.92
C LEU A 81 6.90 -10.04 -14.46
N GLY A 82 6.94 -10.24 -15.78
CA GLY A 82 6.51 -11.48 -16.43
C GLY A 82 5.35 -11.28 -17.40
N ASN A 83 5.13 -12.26 -18.26
CA ASN A 83 4.15 -12.21 -19.35
C ASN A 83 2.80 -12.84 -18.99
N SER A 84 2.65 -13.35 -17.77
CA SER A 84 1.42 -13.98 -17.29
C SER A 84 1.00 -13.38 -15.94
N LEU A 85 -0.32 -13.42 -15.67
CA LEU A 85 -0.85 -13.01 -14.36
C LEU A 85 -0.21 -13.81 -13.21
N ILE A 86 0.16 -15.07 -13.44
CA ILE A 86 0.82 -15.92 -12.44
C ILE A 86 2.20 -15.35 -12.09
N GLU A 87 3.02 -15.00 -13.09
CA GLU A 87 4.35 -14.45 -12.85
C GLU A 87 4.29 -13.10 -12.14
N ILE A 88 3.39 -12.22 -12.58
CA ILE A 88 3.15 -10.92 -11.93
C ILE A 88 2.68 -11.13 -10.48
N ALA A 89 1.76 -12.07 -10.25
CA ALA A 89 1.26 -12.42 -8.92
C ALA A 89 2.36 -12.95 -8.01
N LEU A 90 3.22 -13.85 -8.50
CA LEU A 90 4.37 -14.39 -7.76
C LEU A 90 5.34 -13.28 -7.35
N ASN A 91 5.62 -12.34 -8.26
CA ASN A 91 6.47 -11.20 -7.98
C ASN A 91 5.87 -10.30 -6.89
N LYS A 92 4.60 -9.90 -7.03
CA LYS A 92 3.91 -9.08 -6.04
C LYS A 92 3.76 -9.79 -4.68
N ALA A 93 3.52 -11.11 -4.70
CA ALA A 93 3.47 -11.95 -3.50
C ALA A 93 4.79 -11.96 -2.69
N GLY A 94 5.91 -11.53 -3.30
CA GLY A 94 7.20 -11.44 -2.63
C GLY A 94 7.23 -10.50 -1.41
N ILE A 95 6.26 -9.63 -1.26
CA ILE A 95 6.11 -8.75 -0.07
C ILE A 95 5.48 -9.46 1.13
N ILE A 96 4.93 -10.66 0.94
CA ILE A 96 4.33 -11.45 2.02
C ILE A 96 5.42 -12.03 2.89
N LYS A 97 5.46 -11.65 4.15
CA LYS A 97 6.49 -12.08 5.12
C LYS A 97 5.91 -13.10 6.10
N PRO A 98 6.76 -13.97 6.69
CA PRO A 98 6.30 -15.00 7.60
C PRO A 98 5.43 -14.49 8.74
N ARG A 99 4.22 -15.03 8.86
CA ARG A 99 3.24 -14.71 9.91
C ARG A 99 2.75 -13.25 9.93
N VAL A 100 3.00 -12.49 8.87
CA VAL A 100 2.48 -11.15 8.71
C VAL A 100 1.14 -11.22 7.98
N PRO A 101 0.05 -10.62 8.48
CA PRO A 101 -1.24 -10.63 7.80
C PRO A 101 -1.16 -9.92 6.44
N VAL A 102 -2.02 -10.36 5.52
CA VAL A 102 -2.06 -9.84 4.15
C VAL A 102 -3.48 -9.37 3.85
N VAL A 103 -3.64 -8.13 3.43
CA VAL A 103 -4.91 -7.64 2.86
C VAL A 103 -4.81 -7.67 1.34
N VAL A 104 -5.85 -8.20 0.71
CA VAL A 104 -5.91 -8.31 -0.75
C VAL A 104 -7.16 -7.63 -1.29
N GLY A 105 -6.97 -6.81 -2.31
CA GLY A 105 -8.04 -6.21 -3.09
C GLY A 105 -8.68 -7.21 -4.05
N GLU A 106 -9.55 -6.70 -4.90
CA GLU A 106 -10.20 -7.48 -5.94
C GLU A 106 -9.21 -7.77 -7.07
N MET A 107 -9.18 -9.02 -7.53
CA MET A 107 -8.27 -9.48 -8.58
C MET A 107 -8.80 -10.76 -9.22
N ASP A 108 -8.21 -11.13 -10.36
CA ASP A 108 -8.49 -12.41 -11.03
C ASP A 108 -8.29 -13.62 -10.10
N ALA A 109 -9.11 -14.65 -10.30
CA ALA A 109 -9.09 -15.86 -9.47
C ALA A 109 -7.73 -16.58 -9.49
N ILE A 110 -7.04 -16.58 -10.63
CA ILE A 110 -5.74 -17.22 -10.80
C ILE A 110 -4.70 -16.46 -9.98
N ALA A 111 -4.66 -15.15 -10.10
CA ALA A 111 -3.77 -14.30 -9.31
C ALA A 111 -4.03 -14.45 -7.80
N ARG A 112 -5.31 -14.47 -7.42
CA ARG A 112 -5.73 -14.67 -6.03
C ARG A 112 -5.24 -16.01 -5.46
N GLN A 113 -5.30 -17.10 -6.24
CA GLN A 113 -4.81 -18.40 -5.80
C GLN A 113 -3.30 -18.36 -5.53
N VAL A 114 -2.52 -17.73 -6.40
CA VAL A 114 -1.07 -17.55 -6.21
C VAL A 114 -0.76 -16.79 -4.91
N ILE A 115 -1.51 -15.73 -4.63
CA ILE A 115 -1.35 -14.95 -3.38
C ILE A 115 -1.73 -15.79 -2.16
N GLN A 116 -2.82 -16.58 -2.25
CA GLN A 116 -3.25 -17.48 -1.18
C GLN A 116 -2.19 -18.53 -0.88
N ASP A 117 -1.68 -19.23 -1.90
CA ASP A 117 -0.65 -20.27 -1.76
C ASP A 117 0.61 -19.69 -1.10
N LYS A 118 0.99 -18.47 -1.49
CA LYS A 118 2.11 -17.77 -0.88
C LYS A 118 1.85 -17.42 0.58
N ALA A 119 0.68 -16.90 0.92
CA ALA A 119 0.29 -16.59 2.28
C ALA A 119 0.33 -17.85 3.16
N ASP A 120 -0.25 -18.95 2.68
CA ASP A 120 -0.28 -20.24 3.38
C ASP A 120 1.14 -20.76 3.63
N SER A 121 2.02 -20.70 2.63
CA SER A 121 3.43 -21.08 2.75
C SER A 121 4.21 -20.27 3.77
N GLN A 122 3.78 -19.03 4.04
CA GLN A 122 4.37 -18.14 5.05
C GLN A 122 3.67 -18.23 6.42
N GLY A 123 2.60 -19.03 6.54
CA GLY A 123 1.75 -19.06 7.73
C GLY A 123 1.08 -17.73 8.02
N SER A 124 0.73 -16.98 6.97
CA SER A 124 0.16 -15.64 7.02
C SER A 124 -1.34 -15.70 6.78
N SER A 125 -2.12 -15.03 7.62
CA SER A 125 -3.57 -14.90 7.42
C SER A 125 -3.87 -13.93 6.28
N LEU A 126 -4.72 -14.33 5.34
CA LEU A 126 -5.15 -13.52 4.21
C LEU A 126 -6.56 -12.96 4.46
N PHE A 127 -6.70 -11.66 4.29
CA PHE A 127 -7.95 -10.92 4.50
C PHE A 127 -8.40 -10.26 3.18
N PRO A 128 -9.55 -10.64 2.61
CA PRO A 128 -10.08 -9.98 1.43
C PRO A 128 -10.62 -8.59 1.78
N ALA A 129 -10.40 -7.62 0.91
CA ALA A 129 -10.96 -6.28 1.07
C ALA A 129 -12.49 -6.26 1.08
N SER A 130 -13.15 -7.29 0.53
CA SER A 130 -14.59 -7.47 0.58
C SER A 130 -15.18 -7.65 1.99
N LEU A 131 -14.34 -7.80 3.02
CA LEU A 131 -14.75 -7.68 4.43
C LEU A 131 -15.35 -6.29 4.73
N CYS A 132 -14.89 -5.27 4.00
CA CYS A 132 -15.44 -3.93 4.03
C CYS A 132 -16.18 -3.66 2.71
N GLN A 133 -17.50 -3.59 2.78
CA GLN A 133 -18.32 -3.22 1.63
C GLN A 133 -18.43 -1.69 1.56
N VAL A 134 -18.07 -1.14 0.41
CA VAL A 134 -18.19 0.29 0.11
C VAL A 134 -19.04 0.43 -1.15
N LYS A 135 -20.11 1.21 -1.06
CA LYS A 135 -21.06 1.42 -2.18
C LYS A 135 -21.41 2.89 -2.30
N TYR A 136 -21.70 3.32 -3.52
CA TYR A 136 -22.30 4.63 -3.73
C TYR A 136 -23.67 4.72 -3.08
N ARG A 137 -23.93 5.82 -2.38
CA ARG A 137 -25.24 6.16 -1.85
C ARG A 137 -26.03 7.08 -2.77
N CYS A 138 -25.32 7.97 -3.46
CA CYS A 138 -25.86 8.86 -4.48
C CYS A 138 -24.78 9.14 -5.54
N ASN A 139 -25.19 9.77 -6.65
CA ASN A 139 -24.27 10.12 -7.72
C ASN A 139 -23.14 11.02 -7.19
N PRO A 140 -21.88 10.80 -7.65
CA PRO A 140 -20.75 11.61 -7.28
C PRO A 140 -21.00 13.09 -7.62
N ALA A 141 -20.61 13.98 -6.72
CA ALA A 141 -20.47 15.40 -7.01
C ALA A 141 -19.06 15.68 -7.53
N ILE A 142 -18.83 16.92 -8.00
CA ILE A 142 -17.54 17.31 -8.60
C ILE A 142 -16.39 17.34 -7.57
N ASP A 143 -16.72 17.45 -6.29
CA ASP A 143 -15.80 17.63 -5.17
C ASP A 143 -15.72 16.44 -4.22
N GLY A 144 -16.49 15.38 -4.49
CA GLY A 144 -16.51 14.20 -3.65
C GLY A 144 -17.68 13.27 -3.93
N GLN A 145 -17.81 12.24 -3.11
CA GLN A 145 -18.76 11.16 -3.27
C GLN A 145 -19.40 10.84 -1.91
N VAL A 146 -20.69 10.45 -1.90
CA VAL A 146 -21.35 9.95 -0.68
C VAL A 146 -21.45 8.43 -0.76
N MET A 147 -20.89 7.77 0.23
CA MET A 147 -20.77 6.32 0.29
C MET A 147 -21.49 5.73 1.48
N GLU A 148 -21.96 4.51 1.30
CA GLU A 148 -22.34 3.60 2.37
C GLU A 148 -21.17 2.68 2.66
N ILE A 149 -20.81 2.55 3.93
CA ILE A 149 -19.70 1.71 4.39
C ILE A 149 -20.22 0.69 5.39
N ARG A 150 -19.92 -0.58 5.15
CA ARG A 150 -20.22 -1.70 6.05
C ARG A 150 -18.96 -2.53 6.26
N CYS A 151 -18.37 -2.40 7.43
CA CYS A 151 -17.23 -3.19 7.89
C CYS A 151 -17.56 -3.81 9.25
N PRO A 152 -16.94 -4.91 9.65
CA PRO A 152 -17.03 -5.40 11.01
C PRO A 152 -16.70 -4.33 12.06
N GLY A 153 -17.71 -3.91 12.82
CA GLY A 153 -17.56 -2.87 13.84
C GLY A 153 -17.51 -1.42 13.34
N LEU A 154 -17.83 -1.19 12.05
CA LEU A 154 -17.98 0.16 11.50
C LEU A 154 -19.10 0.16 10.45
N GLU A 155 -20.19 0.86 10.74
CA GLU A 155 -21.31 1.06 9.82
C GLU A 155 -21.58 2.56 9.66
N ILE A 156 -21.59 3.02 8.41
CA ILE A 156 -21.84 4.43 8.07
C ILE A 156 -22.78 4.45 6.86
N ASP A 157 -23.97 5.01 7.06
CA ASP A 157 -24.97 5.11 5.97
C ASP A 157 -24.65 6.19 4.95
N GLN A 158 -24.02 7.26 5.38
CA GLN A 158 -23.65 8.40 4.53
C GLN A 158 -22.28 8.94 4.96
N ALA A 159 -21.25 8.46 4.32
CA ALA A 159 -19.89 8.96 4.48
C ALA A 159 -19.52 9.85 3.29
N TYR A 160 -19.19 11.11 3.54
CA TYR A 160 -18.59 11.93 2.49
C TYR A 160 -17.14 11.54 2.30
N PHE A 161 -16.77 11.25 1.06
CA PHE A 161 -15.43 10.82 0.65
C PHE A 161 -14.91 11.74 -0.43
N SER A 162 -13.82 12.44 -0.17
CA SER A 162 -13.31 13.51 -1.01
C SER A 162 -12.60 13.06 -2.30
N LEU A 163 -12.23 11.78 -2.40
CA LEU A 163 -11.58 11.27 -3.60
C LEU A 163 -12.61 10.78 -4.62
N LEU A 164 -12.36 11.04 -5.91
CA LEU A 164 -13.26 10.72 -7.02
C LEU A 164 -12.81 9.47 -7.79
N GLY A 165 -13.78 8.80 -8.42
CA GLY A 165 -13.58 7.66 -9.31
C GLY A 165 -13.98 6.32 -8.71
N ASP A 166 -14.47 5.40 -9.56
CA ASP A 166 -15.00 4.10 -9.17
C ASP A 166 -13.94 3.20 -8.52
N PHE A 167 -12.69 3.31 -8.99
CA PHE A 167 -11.56 2.58 -8.41
C PHE A 167 -11.30 2.94 -6.94
N GLN A 168 -11.78 4.11 -6.51
CA GLN A 168 -11.61 4.54 -5.12
C GLN A 168 -12.49 3.76 -4.13
N LEU A 169 -13.60 3.14 -4.60
CA LEU A 169 -14.38 2.25 -3.74
C LEU A 169 -13.55 1.04 -3.30
N GLN A 170 -12.86 0.43 -4.27
CA GLN A 170 -11.98 -0.71 -3.99
C GLN A 170 -10.79 -0.29 -3.11
N ASN A 171 -10.15 0.83 -3.42
CA ASN A 171 -9.05 1.36 -2.61
C ASN A 171 -9.49 1.65 -1.17
N LEU A 172 -10.68 2.24 -0.99
CA LEU A 172 -11.24 2.50 0.33
C LEU A 172 -11.54 1.19 1.09
N ALA A 173 -12.10 0.18 0.42
CA ALA A 173 -12.34 -1.13 1.03
C ALA A 173 -11.03 -1.79 1.51
N VAL A 174 -9.96 -1.72 0.71
CA VAL A 174 -8.61 -2.19 1.08
C VAL A 174 -8.09 -1.42 2.28
N ALA A 175 -8.19 -0.10 2.26
CA ALA A 175 -7.71 0.75 3.37
C ALA A 175 -8.47 0.46 4.67
N LEU A 176 -9.80 0.38 4.62
CA LEU A 176 -10.63 0.09 5.78
C LEU A 176 -10.34 -1.30 6.36
N THR A 177 -10.20 -2.32 5.51
CA THR A 177 -9.82 -3.67 5.94
C THR A 177 -8.45 -3.65 6.61
N SER A 178 -7.49 -2.91 6.06
CA SER A 178 -6.16 -2.76 6.63
C SER A 178 -6.19 -2.11 8.02
N LEU A 179 -6.98 -1.03 8.18
CA LEU A 179 -7.16 -0.36 9.46
C LEU A 179 -7.82 -1.28 10.51
N MET A 180 -8.77 -2.12 10.09
CA MET A 180 -9.36 -3.13 10.99
C MET A 180 -8.34 -4.13 11.50
N ILE A 181 -7.46 -4.64 10.64
CA ILE A 181 -6.40 -5.59 11.03
C ILE A 181 -5.42 -4.91 11.97
N LEU A 182 -4.99 -3.70 11.70
CA LEU A 182 -4.13 -2.92 12.60
C LEU A 182 -4.80 -2.67 13.96
N LYS A 183 -6.11 -2.37 13.98
CA LYS A 183 -6.87 -2.22 15.21
C LYS A 183 -6.91 -3.53 16.03
N GLN A 184 -7.06 -4.68 15.38
CA GLN A 184 -6.98 -6.00 16.02
C GLN A 184 -5.59 -6.30 16.60
N GLN A 185 -4.54 -5.76 16.00
CA GLN A 185 -3.15 -5.84 16.50
C GLN A 185 -2.88 -4.89 17.69
N GLY A 186 -3.88 -4.10 18.12
CA GLY A 186 -3.79 -3.22 19.29
C GLY A 186 -3.50 -1.76 18.99
N TYR A 187 -3.46 -1.35 17.71
CA TYR A 187 -3.32 0.05 17.37
C TYR A 187 -4.58 0.83 17.73
N ASN A 188 -4.42 2.01 18.34
CA ASN A 188 -5.52 2.85 18.81
C ASN A 188 -6.21 3.58 17.63
N ILE A 189 -6.92 2.83 16.80
CA ILE A 189 -7.70 3.34 15.67
C ILE A 189 -9.17 3.33 16.05
N LYS A 190 -9.75 4.52 16.26
CA LYS A 190 -11.16 4.69 16.56
C LYS A 190 -11.96 4.95 15.29
N ASN A 191 -13.25 4.59 15.32
CA ASN A 191 -14.15 4.84 14.20
C ASN A 191 -14.25 6.34 13.86
N GLU A 192 -14.20 7.21 14.88
CA GLU A 192 -14.19 8.67 14.70
C GLU A 192 -12.98 9.17 13.88
N HIS A 193 -11.81 8.53 14.02
CA HIS A 193 -10.63 8.88 13.23
C HIS A 193 -10.86 8.60 11.73
N ILE A 194 -11.52 7.47 11.42
CA ILE A 194 -11.85 7.10 10.05
C ILE A 194 -12.86 8.09 9.47
N VAL A 195 -13.97 8.33 10.18
CA VAL A 195 -15.03 9.23 9.73
C VAL A 195 -14.51 10.64 9.46
N ASN A 196 -13.66 11.16 10.35
CA ASN A 196 -13.07 12.49 10.22
C ASN A 196 -12.03 12.59 9.10
N ALA A 197 -11.35 11.50 8.75
CA ALA A 197 -10.36 11.50 7.69
C ALA A 197 -10.98 11.49 6.27
N LEU A 198 -12.08 10.76 6.06
CA LEU A 198 -12.68 10.57 4.73
C LEU A 198 -12.92 11.88 3.93
N PRO A 199 -13.48 12.96 4.53
CA PRO A 199 -13.71 14.21 3.81
C PRO A 199 -12.44 15.05 3.58
N THR A 200 -11.31 14.70 4.19
CA THR A 200 -10.08 15.50 4.14
C THR A 200 -8.99 14.89 3.28
N LEU A 201 -9.21 13.71 2.74
CA LEU A 201 -8.24 13.01 1.91
C LEU A 201 -7.95 13.79 0.63
N LYS A 202 -6.68 13.81 0.25
CA LYS A 202 -6.20 14.41 -0.99
C LYS A 202 -5.24 13.43 -1.67
N HIS A 203 -5.40 13.29 -2.98
CA HIS A 203 -4.49 12.50 -3.81
C HIS A 203 -4.19 13.29 -5.09
N PRO A 204 -3.16 14.16 -5.06
CA PRO A 204 -2.81 14.98 -6.21
C PRO A 204 -2.60 14.12 -7.48
N GLY A 205 -3.12 14.59 -8.61
CA GLY A 205 -3.01 13.88 -9.88
C GLY A 205 -3.94 12.66 -10.06
N ARG A 206 -4.86 12.39 -9.13
CA ARG A 206 -5.89 11.35 -9.26
C ARG A 206 -7.28 11.96 -9.29
N MET A 207 -7.78 12.30 -10.48
CA MET A 207 -9.07 12.98 -10.71
C MET A 207 -9.21 14.26 -9.86
N GLU A 208 -8.14 14.99 -9.73
CA GLU A 208 -8.10 16.25 -9.00
C GLU A 208 -8.71 17.37 -9.83
N LEU A 209 -9.61 18.17 -9.24
CA LEU A 209 -10.12 19.39 -9.86
C LEU A 209 -9.05 20.48 -9.76
N ILE A 210 -8.44 20.86 -10.89
CA ILE A 210 -7.35 21.85 -10.95
C ILE A 210 -7.89 23.29 -11.04
N SER A 211 -9.03 23.48 -11.72
CA SER A 211 -9.73 24.78 -11.81
C SER A 211 -11.21 24.58 -12.07
N SER A 212 -12.02 25.45 -11.55
CA SER A 212 -13.45 25.55 -11.84
C SER A 212 -13.72 26.74 -12.76
#